data_347007afb75d95937a1a3b7895ff54e5
#
_entry.id   347007afb75d95937a1a3b7895ff54e5
#
_cell.length_a   1.000
_cell.length_b   1.000
_cell.length_c   1.000
_cell.angle_alpha   90.00
_cell.angle_beta   90.00
_cell.angle_gamma   90.00
#
_symmetry.space_group_name_H-M   'P 1'
#
loop_
_entity.id
_entity.type
_entity.pdbx_description
1 polymer ?
#
loop_
_entity_poly.entity_id
_entity_poly.type
_entity_poly.pdbx_seq_one_letter_code
_entity_poly.pdbx_strand_id
1 'polypeptide(L)'
;MASMTGGQQMGRNSAQVQLVESGGGLVQAGGSLRLSCATSGRTFSTYAMGWFRQRPGKEREFVATIHWSDGRTLYTDSVKGRFTLSRDNAQNTVYLQMNSLKPEDTAVYYCAAATYRIGSYDVSTSQGYNYWGQGTQVTVSSEPKTPKGGCGGGLEHHHHHH
;
A
#
# COMPACT_ATOMS: atom_id res chain seq x y z
N MET A 1 -0.48 -12.61 37.02
CA MET A 1 -0.51 -12.54 36.46
C MET A 1 -0.29 -12.39 35.50
N ALA A 2 -0.23 -12.45 35.55
CA ALA A 2 -0.06 -12.23 34.65
C ALA A 2 0.01 -12.06 33.80
N SER A 3 0.11 -12.14 33.83
CA SER A 3 0.16 -12.00 32.94
C SER A 3 0.20 -11.93 32.19
N MET A 4 0.22 -11.99 32.30
CA MET A 4 0.27 -11.88 31.50
C MET A 4 0.34 -11.94 30.79
N THR A 5 0.37 -12.12 30.98
CA THR A 5 0.46 -12.13 30.26
C THR A 5 0.50 -11.97 29.52
N GLY A 6 0.41 -11.89 29.61
CA GLY A 6 0.58 -11.68 28.76
C GLY A 6 1.00 -11.46 28.16
N GLY A 7 0.93 -11.41 28.29
CA GLY A 7 1.35 -11.21 27.61
C GLY A 7 1.93 -11.21 27.12
N GLN A 8 2.03 -11.45 27.14
CA GLN A 8 2.56 -11.61 26.71
C GLN A 8 2.82 -11.95 25.92
N GLN A 9 2.64 -12.17 25.73
CA GLN A 9 2.80 -12.50 25.04
C GLN A 9 2.96 -12.25 24.23
N MET A 10 2.54 -11.98 24.33
CA MET A 10 2.90 -11.72 23.55
C MET A 10 3.91 -11.71 23.24
N GLY A 11 4.22 -11.49 23.68
CA GLY A 11 5.60 -11.38 23.59
C GLY A 11 6.32 -12.18 22.63
N ARG A 12 6.31 -13.41 22.62
CA ARG A 12 6.99 -14.15 21.70
C ARG A 12 6.79 -13.65 20.40
N ASN A 13 5.75 -12.98 20.24
CA ASN A 13 5.53 -12.38 18.97
C ASN A 13 6.53 -11.31 18.66
N SER A 14 7.18 -10.76 19.64
CA SER A 14 8.20 -9.79 19.37
C SER A 14 9.30 -10.33 18.48
N ALA A 15 9.45 -11.64 18.41
CA ALA A 15 10.41 -12.24 17.50
C ALA A 15 9.92 -12.24 16.06
N GLN A 16 8.67 -11.94 15.84
CA GLN A 16 8.09 -11.99 14.54
C GLN A 16 8.32 -10.68 13.79
N VAL A 17 8.22 -10.78 12.46
CA VAL A 17 8.24 -9.62 11.60
C VAL A 17 6.91 -8.91 11.71
N GLN A 18 6.96 -7.60 11.80
CA GLN A 18 5.77 -6.77 11.73
C GLN A 18 5.93 -5.79 10.58
N LEU A 19 4.86 -5.62 9.82
CA LEU A 19 4.82 -4.66 8.73
C LEU A 19 3.85 -3.55 9.12
N VAL A 20 4.33 -2.32 9.04
CA VAL A 20 3.53 -1.15 9.44
C VAL A 20 3.42 -0.23 8.23
N GLU A 21 2.20 -0.09 7.71
CA GLU A 21 1.93 0.81 6.59
C GLU A 21 1.59 2.20 7.11
N SER A 22 1.92 3.20 6.33
CA SER A 22 1.52 4.58 6.60
C SER A 22 1.46 5.36 5.30
N GLY A 23 0.87 6.55 5.37
CA GLY A 23 0.80 7.45 4.22
C GLY A 23 -0.53 7.46 3.50
N GLY A 24 -1.50 6.68 3.96
CA GLY A 24 -2.81 6.69 3.36
C GLY A 24 -3.59 7.96 3.69
N GLY A 25 -4.74 8.11 3.07
CA GLY A 25 -5.60 9.25 3.33
C GLY A 25 -6.46 9.57 2.15
N LEU A 26 -7.03 10.77 2.19
CA LEU A 26 -7.94 11.29 1.17
C LEU A 26 -7.17 12.20 0.22
N VAL A 27 -7.38 12.01 -1.08
CA VAL A 27 -6.73 12.83 -2.09
C VAL A 27 -7.70 13.01 -3.24
N GLN A 28 -7.57 14.11 -3.97
CA GLN A 28 -8.37 14.35 -5.15
C GLN A 28 -7.81 13.59 -6.35
N ALA A 29 -8.70 13.26 -7.29
CA ALA A 29 -8.28 12.62 -8.55
C ALA A 29 -7.20 13.47 -9.22
N GLY A 30 -6.21 12.81 -9.77
CA GLY A 30 -5.05 13.45 -10.35
C GLY A 30 -3.95 13.76 -9.36
N GLY A 31 -4.21 13.61 -8.06
CA GLY A 31 -3.23 13.88 -7.04
C GLY A 31 -2.28 12.71 -6.81
N SER A 32 -1.47 12.86 -5.77
CA SER A 32 -0.43 11.90 -5.45
C SER A 32 -0.45 11.57 -3.97
N LEU A 33 -0.04 10.36 -3.63
CA LEU A 33 0.22 9.92 -2.27
C LEU A 33 1.46 9.03 -2.29
N ARG A 34 2.14 8.97 -1.16
CA ARG A 34 3.25 8.06 -0.99
C ARG A 34 2.96 7.18 0.21
N LEU A 35 2.84 5.88 -0.03
CA LEU A 35 2.69 4.92 1.05
C LEU A 35 4.06 4.41 1.46
N SER A 36 4.22 4.10 2.73
CA SER A 36 5.43 3.47 3.21
C SER A 36 5.07 2.23 4.00
N CYS A 37 5.98 1.27 3.98
CA CYS A 37 5.86 0.05 4.73
C CYS A 37 7.19 -0.19 5.42
N ALA A 38 7.20 -0.10 6.73
CA ALA A 38 8.39 -0.33 7.53
C ALA A 38 8.30 -1.71 8.15
N THR A 39 9.41 -2.43 8.13
CA THR A 39 9.51 -3.70 8.83
C THR A 39 10.09 -3.46 10.21
N SER A 40 9.60 -4.20 11.19
CA SER A 40 10.13 -4.15 12.53
C SER A 40 10.16 -5.56 13.10
N GLY A 41 10.86 -5.71 14.23
CA GLY A 41 11.03 -7.01 14.82
C GLY A 41 12.44 -7.50 14.58
N ARG A 42 12.64 -8.81 14.64
CA ARG A 42 13.97 -9.34 14.47
C ARG A 42 14.41 -9.28 13.01
N THR A 43 15.71 -9.19 12.82
CA THR A 43 16.32 -9.18 11.51
C THR A 43 15.98 -10.47 10.74
N PHE A 44 15.71 -10.33 9.48
CA PHE A 44 15.40 -11.47 8.63
C PHE A 44 15.85 -11.16 7.21
N SER A 45 16.01 -12.22 6.45
CA SER A 45 16.24 -12.08 5.02
C SER A 45 14.92 -11.79 4.32
N THR A 46 14.97 -10.99 3.30
CA THR A 46 13.79 -10.66 2.50
C THR A 46 14.00 -11.20 1.09
N TYR A 47 13.00 -11.91 0.60
CA TYR A 47 12.97 -12.34 -0.80
C TYR A 47 12.29 -11.30 -1.67
N ALA A 48 11.12 -10.84 -1.25
CA ALA A 48 10.36 -9.82 -1.99
C ALA A 48 9.44 -9.09 -1.04
N MET A 49 9.11 -7.85 -1.38
CA MET A 49 8.09 -7.09 -0.68
C MET A 49 7.12 -6.55 -1.72
N GLY A 50 5.84 -6.66 -1.42
CA GLY A 50 4.80 -6.28 -2.37
C GLY A 50 3.71 -5.47 -1.74
N TRP A 51 2.90 -4.87 -2.61
CA TRP A 51 1.70 -4.15 -2.24
C TRP A 51 0.52 -4.80 -2.93
N PHE A 52 -0.53 -4.99 -2.18
CA PHE A 52 -1.83 -5.47 -2.65
C PHE A 52 -2.86 -4.44 -2.27
N ARG A 53 -4.02 -4.47 -2.89
CA ARG A 53 -5.10 -3.57 -2.52
C ARG A 53 -6.43 -4.30 -2.59
N GLN A 54 -7.36 -3.85 -1.78
CA GLN A 54 -8.72 -4.35 -1.83
C GLN A 54 -9.66 -3.18 -2.04
N ARG A 55 -10.22 -3.11 -3.26
CA ARG A 55 -11.19 -2.08 -3.60
C ARG A 55 -12.56 -2.47 -3.02
N PRO A 56 -13.44 -1.49 -2.77
CA PRO A 56 -14.74 -1.79 -2.19
C PRO A 56 -15.49 -2.84 -3.02
N GLY A 57 -15.95 -3.89 -2.34
CA GLY A 57 -16.71 -4.96 -2.99
C GLY A 57 -15.91 -5.88 -3.89
N LYS A 58 -14.59 -5.75 -3.89
CA LYS A 58 -13.72 -6.57 -4.74
C LYS A 58 -12.80 -7.42 -3.89
N GLU A 59 -12.17 -8.38 -4.54
CA GLU A 59 -11.17 -9.21 -3.88
C GLU A 59 -9.84 -8.49 -3.82
N ARG A 60 -8.99 -8.92 -2.89
CA ARG A 60 -7.64 -8.38 -2.79
C ARG A 60 -6.87 -8.69 -4.07
N GLU A 61 -6.19 -7.71 -4.61
CA GLU A 61 -5.49 -7.85 -5.89
C GLU A 61 -4.07 -7.33 -5.77
N PHE A 62 -3.19 -7.86 -6.59
CA PHE A 62 -1.79 -7.47 -6.65
C PHE A 62 -1.66 -6.06 -7.22
N VAL A 63 -0.71 -5.28 -6.67
CA VAL A 63 -0.38 -3.95 -7.18
C VAL A 63 1.05 -3.92 -7.70
N ALA A 64 2.02 -4.24 -6.85
CA ALA A 64 3.43 -4.12 -7.22
C ALA A 64 4.29 -4.92 -6.27
N THR A 65 5.45 -5.35 -6.72
CA THR A 65 6.41 -6.02 -5.86
C THR A 65 7.84 -5.65 -6.26
N ILE A 66 8.76 -5.79 -5.33
CA ILE A 66 10.18 -5.59 -5.55
C ILE A 66 10.93 -6.79 -5.00
N HIS A 67 11.83 -7.35 -5.82
CA HIS A 67 12.71 -8.41 -5.40
C HIS A 67 13.88 -7.80 -4.64
N TRP A 68 14.18 -8.38 -3.48
CA TRP A 68 15.14 -7.73 -2.59
C TRP A 68 16.58 -7.89 -3.05
N SER A 69 16.89 -8.97 -3.76
CA SER A 69 18.27 -9.25 -4.14
C SER A 69 18.81 -8.26 -5.19
N ASP A 70 17.98 -7.87 -6.16
CA ASP A 70 18.42 -7.05 -7.27
C ASP A 70 17.58 -5.80 -7.50
N GLY A 71 16.54 -5.59 -6.69
CA GLY A 71 15.70 -4.40 -6.81
C GLY A 71 14.77 -4.42 -8.01
N ARG A 72 14.60 -5.56 -8.65
CA ARG A 72 13.73 -5.70 -9.81
C ARG A 72 12.28 -5.55 -9.39
N THR A 73 11.51 -4.77 -10.13
CA THR A 73 10.12 -4.47 -9.80
C THR A 73 9.16 -5.07 -10.82
N LEU A 74 7.94 -5.32 -10.36
CA LEU A 74 6.86 -5.82 -11.19
C LEU A 74 5.59 -5.07 -10.79
N TYR A 75 4.82 -4.63 -11.78
CA TYR A 75 3.60 -3.84 -11.54
C TYR A 75 2.44 -4.49 -12.26
N THR A 76 1.24 -4.40 -11.66
CA THR A 76 0.03 -4.74 -12.40
C THR A 76 -0.21 -3.68 -13.48
N ASP A 77 -0.84 -4.08 -14.58
CA ASP A 77 -0.94 -3.21 -15.75
C ASP A 77 -1.63 -1.89 -15.45
N SER A 78 -2.66 -1.91 -14.59
CA SER A 78 -3.46 -0.71 -14.36
C SER A 78 -2.70 0.40 -13.64
N VAL A 79 -1.54 0.10 -13.04
CA VAL A 79 -0.77 1.11 -12.30
C VAL A 79 0.56 1.44 -12.97
N LYS A 80 0.93 0.73 -14.05
CA LYS A 80 2.20 1.01 -14.72
C LYS A 80 2.24 2.46 -15.19
N GLY A 81 3.40 3.10 -14.97
CA GLY A 81 3.60 4.49 -15.34
C GLY A 81 3.04 5.49 -14.35
N ARG A 82 2.23 5.06 -13.39
CA ARG A 82 1.66 5.93 -12.37
C ARG A 82 2.23 5.64 -10.99
N PHE A 83 2.48 4.38 -10.69
CA PHE A 83 2.99 3.95 -9.38
C PHE A 83 4.43 3.53 -9.53
N THR A 84 5.24 3.86 -8.53
CA THR A 84 6.66 3.49 -8.49
C THR A 84 6.99 2.94 -7.11
N LEU A 85 7.60 1.79 -7.09
CA LEU A 85 8.00 1.11 -5.86
C LEU A 85 9.51 1.28 -5.69
N SER A 86 9.93 1.67 -4.49
CA SER A 86 11.34 1.82 -4.16
C SER A 86 11.59 1.29 -2.76
N ARG A 87 12.85 1.15 -2.39
CA ARG A 87 13.21 0.61 -1.08
C ARG A 87 14.34 1.40 -0.47
N ASP A 88 14.39 1.36 0.85
CA ASP A 88 15.51 1.88 1.63
C ASP A 88 16.02 0.73 2.49
N ASN A 89 17.12 0.12 2.07
CA ASN A 89 17.66 -1.05 2.77
C ASN A 89 18.12 -0.70 4.18
N ALA A 90 18.66 0.51 4.36
CA ALA A 90 19.17 0.92 5.68
C ALA A 90 18.05 1.03 6.69
N GLN A 91 16.82 1.32 6.24
CA GLN A 91 15.68 1.46 7.14
C GLN A 91 14.68 0.32 7.01
N ASN A 92 14.97 -0.69 6.19
CA ASN A 92 14.06 -1.80 5.96
C ASN A 92 12.66 -1.31 5.61
N THR A 93 12.58 -0.36 4.70
CA THR A 93 11.32 0.29 4.34
C THR A 93 11.15 0.25 2.83
N VAL A 94 9.93 0.03 2.39
CA VAL A 94 9.57 0.18 0.98
C VAL A 94 8.55 1.30 0.85
N TYR A 95 8.58 1.96 -0.30
CA TYR A 95 7.70 3.10 -0.59
C TYR A 95 6.96 2.82 -1.87
N LEU A 96 5.68 3.15 -1.87
CA LEU A 96 4.87 3.12 -3.07
C LEU A 96 4.45 4.55 -3.38
N GLN A 97 5.08 5.13 -4.40
CA GLN A 97 4.72 6.45 -4.86
C GLN A 97 3.58 6.30 -5.85
N MET A 98 2.45 6.90 -5.53
CA MET A 98 1.24 6.80 -6.36
C MET A 98 0.94 8.16 -6.94
N ASN A 99 1.07 8.28 -8.26
CA ASN A 99 0.80 9.53 -8.98
C ASN A 99 -0.41 9.35 -9.87
N SER A 100 -0.99 10.47 -10.31
CA SER A 100 -2.13 10.47 -11.22
C SER A 100 -3.24 9.56 -10.72
N LEU A 101 -3.58 9.72 -9.45
CA LEU A 101 -4.55 8.84 -8.80
C LEU A 101 -5.94 9.00 -9.42
N LYS A 102 -6.65 7.89 -9.49
CA LYS A 102 -8.00 7.80 -10.06
C LYS A 102 -8.96 7.31 -8.99
N PRO A 103 -10.26 7.62 -9.12
CA PRO A 103 -11.23 7.08 -8.15
C PRO A 103 -11.18 5.56 -8.03
N GLU A 104 -10.87 4.84 -9.11
CA GLU A 104 -10.74 3.38 -9.09
C GLU A 104 -9.57 2.90 -8.24
N ASP A 105 -8.64 3.78 -7.87
CA ASP A 105 -7.54 3.42 -6.98
C ASP A 105 -7.94 3.43 -5.52
N THR A 106 -9.16 3.86 -5.19
CA THR A 106 -9.68 3.84 -3.82
C THR A 106 -9.71 2.40 -3.32
N ALA A 107 -9.03 2.15 -2.21
CA ALA A 107 -8.88 0.80 -1.70
C ALA A 107 -8.17 0.84 -0.35
N VAL A 108 -8.22 -0.28 0.36
CA VAL A 108 -7.28 -0.53 1.45
C VAL A 108 -6.02 -1.15 0.82
N TYR A 109 -4.88 -0.56 1.09
CA TYR A 109 -3.60 -1.03 0.56
C TYR A 109 -2.85 -1.79 1.64
N TYR A 110 -2.37 -2.97 1.28
CA TYR A 110 -1.69 -3.89 2.20
C TYR A 110 -0.27 -4.10 1.72
N CYS A 111 0.67 -4.00 2.65
CA CYS A 111 2.05 -4.37 2.42
C CYS A 111 2.21 -5.85 2.77
N ALA A 112 3.04 -6.55 2.02
CA ALA A 112 3.30 -7.97 2.24
C ALA A 112 4.79 -8.24 2.07
N ALA A 113 5.30 -9.18 2.83
CA ALA A 113 6.70 -9.59 2.73
C ALA A 113 6.80 -11.09 2.57
N ALA A 114 7.71 -11.50 1.70
CA ALA A 114 8.14 -12.88 1.56
C ALA A 114 9.57 -12.97 2.04
N THR A 115 9.82 -13.83 3.04
CA THR A 115 11.17 -13.99 3.57
C THR A 115 11.94 -15.07 2.82
N TYR A 116 11.25 -15.81 1.97
CA TYR A 116 11.83 -16.81 1.07
C TYR A 116 10.83 -17.05 -0.04
N ARG A 117 11.27 -17.71 -1.10
CA ARG A 117 10.35 -18.09 -2.15
C ARG A 117 9.45 -19.22 -1.66
N ILE A 118 8.15 -18.99 -1.65
CA ILE A 118 7.18 -19.93 -1.09
C ILE A 118 6.72 -20.88 -2.19
N GLY A 119 7.24 -22.10 -2.15
CA GLY A 119 6.87 -23.12 -3.12
C GLY A 119 6.99 -22.66 -4.55
N SER A 120 5.97 -22.89 -5.34
CA SER A 120 5.92 -22.44 -6.72
C SER A 120 5.07 -21.21 -6.91
N TYR A 121 4.63 -20.56 -5.82
CA TYR A 121 3.77 -19.40 -5.93
C TYR A 121 4.53 -18.19 -6.45
N ASP A 122 3.84 -17.45 -7.31
CA ASP A 122 4.38 -16.24 -7.91
C ASP A 122 4.28 -15.08 -6.92
N VAL A 123 5.21 -14.14 -7.02
CA VAL A 123 5.20 -12.94 -6.19
C VAL A 123 4.07 -11.97 -6.58
N SER A 124 3.32 -12.26 -7.62
CA SER A 124 2.12 -11.51 -7.98
C SER A 124 0.85 -12.13 -7.40
N THR A 125 0.98 -13.16 -6.56
CA THR A 125 -0.17 -13.77 -5.88
C THR A 125 0.02 -13.65 -4.38
N SER A 126 -1.11 -13.58 -3.67
CA SER A 126 -1.05 -13.43 -2.21
C SER A 126 -0.39 -14.62 -1.54
N GLN A 127 -0.49 -15.81 -2.13
CA GLN A 127 0.14 -17.00 -1.55
C GLN A 127 1.66 -16.93 -1.56
N GLY A 128 2.23 -16.03 -2.33
CA GLY A 128 3.68 -15.86 -2.37
C GLY A 128 4.27 -15.09 -1.19
N TYR A 129 3.46 -14.69 -0.23
CA TYR A 129 3.89 -13.86 0.89
C TYR A 129 3.50 -14.49 2.22
N ASN A 130 4.39 -14.36 3.20
CA ASN A 130 4.16 -14.96 4.52
C ASN A 130 3.98 -13.94 5.64
N TYR A 131 4.11 -12.65 5.38
CA TYR A 131 3.81 -11.60 6.37
C TYR A 131 2.98 -10.52 5.71
N TRP A 132 2.02 -9.96 6.47
CA TRP A 132 1.08 -8.96 5.96
C TRP A 132 0.91 -7.85 6.97
N GLY A 133 0.81 -6.62 6.49
CA GLY A 133 0.42 -5.49 7.30
C GLY A 133 -1.08 -5.45 7.49
N GLN A 134 -1.55 -4.49 8.28
CA GLN A 134 -2.97 -4.36 8.59
C GLN A 134 -3.74 -3.57 7.55
N GLY A 135 -3.05 -2.85 6.70
CA GLY A 135 -3.67 -2.07 5.65
C GLY A 135 -3.79 -0.60 5.99
N THR A 136 -3.76 0.22 4.95
CA THR A 136 -3.99 1.66 5.08
C THR A 136 -5.00 2.08 4.02
N GLN A 137 -5.96 2.91 4.41
CA GLN A 137 -7.03 3.33 3.50
C GLN A 137 -6.53 4.45 2.61
N VAL A 138 -6.78 4.31 1.30
CA VAL A 138 -6.58 5.38 0.32
C VAL A 138 -7.92 5.65 -0.32
N THR A 139 -8.35 6.90 -0.29
CA THR A 139 -9.62 7.32 -0.88
C THR A 139 -9.32 8.42 -1.88
N VAL A 140 -9.71 8.21 -3.14
CA VAL A 140 -9.49 9.17 -4.21
C VAL A 140 -10.83 9.73 -4.61
N SER A 141 -11.00 11.04 -4.35
CA SER A 141 -12.23 11.75 -4.65
C SER A 141 -12.33 12.00 -6.15
N SER A 142 -13.51 11.82 -6.72
CA SER A 142 -13.70 11.99 -8.15
C SER A 142 -13.77 13.46 -8.56
N GLU A 143 -13.87 14.38 -7.58
CA GLU A 143 -14.05 15.77 -7.89
C GLU A 143 -12.77 16.53 -7.68
N PRO A 144 -12.22 17.02 -8.73
CA PRO A 144 -11.21 18.05 -8.53
C PRO A 144 -11.93 19.28 -8.12
N LYS A 145 -11.99 20.23 -7.63
CA LYS A 145 -12.92 21.25 -7.45
C LYS A 145 -12.69 22.52 -7.94
N THR A 146 -13.36 22.47 -8.40
CA THR A 146 -13.42 23.34 -8.83
C THR A 146 -13.57 24.17 -9.08
N PRO A 147 -13.74 24.42 -9.25
CA PRO A 147 -13.90 25.27 -9.56
C PRO A 147 -14.19 26.04 -9.90
N LYS A 148 -14.26 26.04 -10.06
CA LYS A 148 -14.60 26.68 -10.40
C LYS A 148 -14.94 27.48 -10.31
N GLY A 149 -14.92 27.61 -10.15
CA GLY A 149 -15.19 28.33 -10.07
C GLY A 149 -15.34 28.92 -9.86
N GLY A 150 -15.33 29.03 -9.84
CA GLY A 150 -15.48 29.65 -9.66
C GLY A 150 -15.63 30.19 -9.53
N CYS A 151 -15.65 30.45 -9.51
CA CYS A 151 -15.94 31.06 -9.48
C CYS A 151 -16.45 31.50 -9.38
N GLY A 152 -16.42 31.74 -9.43
CA GLY A 152 -16.95 32.10 -9.35
C GLY A 152 -17.59 32.14 -9.36
N GLY A 153 -17.64 32.13 -9.38
CA GLY A 153 -18.28 32.06 -9.43
C GLY A 153 -18.87 31.61 -9.53
N GLY A 154 -19.01 31.58 -9.52
CA GLY A 154 -19.64 31.09 -9.65
C GLY A 154 -20.18 30.38 -9.87
N LEU A 155 -20.45 30.28 -9.88
CA LEU A 155 -21.07 29.72 -10.21
C LEU A 155 -21.41 28.92 -10.56
N GLU A 156 -21.36 28.81 -10.51
CA GLU A 156 -21.83 28.17 -10.91
C GLU A 156 -22.12 27.29 -11.14
N HIS A 157 -22.30 27.11 -11.05
CA HIS A 157 -22.91 26.45 -11.33
C HIS A 157 -23.16 25.54 -11.57
N HIS A 158 -23.07 25.32 -11.34
CA HIS A 158 -23.61 24.68 -11.63
C HIS A 158 -23.82 23.82 -11.91
N HIS A 159 -23.64 23.74 -11.72
CA HIS A 159 -24.08 23.12 -12.02
C HIS A 159 -24.12 22.26 -12.36
N HIS A 160 -23.91 22.27 -12.16
CA HIS A 160 -24.12 21.66 -12.48
C HIS A 160 -24.03 20.79 -12.74
N HIS A 161 -23.87 20.80 -12.51
CA HIS A 161 -23.95 20.23 -12.75
C HIS A 161 -23.93 19.50 -12.80
N HIS A 162 -23.71 19.58 -12.62
CA HIS A 162 -23.79 19.24 -12.66
C HIS A 162 -23.92 18.76 -12.68
#